data_b9972db022b47106cbc5289fcc6ad27a
#
_entry.id   b9972db022b47106cbc5289fcc6ad27a
#
_cell.length_a   1.000
_cell.length_b   1.000
_cell.length_c   1.000
_cell.angle_alpha   90.00
_cell.angle_beta   90.00
_cell.angle_gamma   90.00
#
_symmetry.space_group_name_H-M   'P 1'
#
loop_
_entity.id
_entity.type
_entity.pdbx_description
1 polymer ?
#
loop_
_entity_poly.entity_id
_entity_poly.type
_entity_poly.pdbx_seq_one_letter_code
_entity_poly.pdbx_strand_id
1 'polypeptide(L)'
;MSNDAVIEIRNLSKVYRDFWGRKKVQAVKSLSMDVKRGEVFGLLGPNGSGKTTTMKMLLGLLFPTSGEMTILGKPASDVSKNERIGYLPEESYLYRFLNADETLDFYGRLFKMSTEERNRRADELIEMVGLAKARRRQLKEYSKGMTRRIGLAQALINNPDLVLLDEPTSGLDPLGTR
;
A
#
# COMPACT_ATOMS: atom_id res chain seq x y z
N MET A 1 -29.18 7.32 2.52
CA MET A 1 -28.05 7.69 1.65
C MET A 1 -26.97 6.67 1.90
N SER A 2 -26.69 5.74 0.96
CA SER A 2 -25.62 4.76 1.13
C SER A 2 -24.30 5.52 1.17
N ASN A 3 -23.62 5.45 2.29
CA ASN A 3 -22.28 6.02 2.42
C ASN A 3 -21.31 5.14 1.62
N ASP A 4 -21.05 5.53 0.37
CA ASP A 4 -20.21 4.79 -0.58
C ASP A 4 -18.71 5.06 -0.36
N ALA A 5 -18.37 5.71 0.76
CA ALA A 5 -16.99 6.04 1.10
C ALA A 5 -16.23 4.80 1.58
N VAL A 6 -15.09 4.54 0.96
CA VAL A 6 -14.15 3.48 1.36
C VAL A 6 -13.11 3.98 2.35
N ILE A 7 -12.87 5.30 2.39
CA ILE A 7 -12.07 5.99 3.41
C ILE A 7 -12.86 7.20 3.88
N GLU A 8 -12.99 7.34 5.19
CA GLU A 8 -13.53 8.53 5.84
C GLU A 8 -12.56 8.99 6.91
N ILE A 9 -12.17 10.26 6.86
CA ILE A 9 -11.27 10.89 7.83
C ILE A 9 -11.93 12.15 8.34
N ARG A 10 -11.95 12.33 9.66
CA ARG A 10 -12.54 13.48 10.34
C ARG A 10 -11.56 14.09 11.34
N ASN A 11 -11.13 15.32 11.08
CA ASN A 11 -10.27 16.14 11.94
C ASN A 11 -8.99 15.40 12.42
N LEU A 12 -8.44 14.53 11.56
CA LEU A 12 -7.31 13.68 11.89
C LEU A 12 -6.06 14.52 12.15
N SER A 13 -5.40 14.28 13.27
CA SER A 13 -4.14 14.93 13.59
C SER A 13 -3.12 13.93 14.12
N LYS A 14 -1.85 14.15 13.77
CA LYS A 14 -0.73 13.38 14.31
C LYS A 14 0.38 14.30 14.76
N VAL A 15 0.68 14.21 16.06
CA VAL A 15 1.77 14.94 16.72
C VAL A 15 2.77 13.93 17.25
N TYR A 16 4.00 14.02 16.79
CA TYR A 16 5.11 13.30 17.41
C TYR A 16 5.63 14.08 18.62
N ARG A 17 5.89 13.39 19.72
CA ARG A 17 6.43 13.94 20.95
C ARG A 17 7.82 13.39 21.21
N ASP A 18 8.66 14.15 21.93
CA ASP A 18 9.93 13.65 22.43
C ASP A 18 9.73 12.76 23.67
N PHE A 19 10.82 12.20 24.20
CA PHE A 19 10.81 11.37 25.41
C PHE A 19 10.19 12.09 26.63
N TRP A 20 10.30 13.42 26.67
CA TRP A 20 9.76 14.26 27.74
C TRP A 20 8.29 14.69 27.49
N GLY A 21 7.65 14.15 26.46
CA GLY A 21 6.26 14.48 26.11
C GLY A 21 6.08 15.83 25.40
N ARG A 22 7.16 16.57 25.09
CA ARG A 22 7.07 17.86 24.39
C ARG A 22 6.78 17.65 22.92
N LYS A 23 5.95 18.52 22.34
CA LYS A 23 5.62 18.49 20.92
C LYS A 23 6.89 18.69 20.06
N LYS A 24 7.24 17.68 19.24
CA LYS A 24 8.40 17.74 18.36
C LYS A 24 8.00 18.12 16.94
N VAL A 25 7.05 17.39 16.34
CA VAL A 25 6.57 17.61 14.98
C VAL A 25 5.08 17.34 14.91
N GLN A 26 4.34 18.20 14.23
CA GLN A 26 2.95 17.96 13.86
C GLN A 26 2.94 17.50 12.39
N ALA A 27 2.89 16.20 12.17
CA ALA A 27 2.96 15.60 10.83
C ALA A 27 1.64 15.71 10.06
N VAL A 28 0.51 15.68 10.77
CA VAL A 28 -0.84 15.86 10.17
C VAL A 28 -1.62 16.81 11.08
N LYS A 29 -2.34 17.76 10.46
CA LYS A 29 -3.11 18.79 11.18
C LYS A 29 -4.54 18.83 10.65
N SER A 30 -5.51 18.39 11.47
CA SER A 30 -6.96 18.45 11.21
C SER A 30 -7.36 18.04 9.78
N LEU A 31 -6.78 16.95 9.27
CA LEU A 31 -7.12 16.41 7.96
C LEU A 31 -8.54 15.86 8.00
N SER A 32 -9.38 16.29 7.05
CA SER A 32 -10.71 15.69 6.81
C SER A 32 -10.85 15.44 5.32
N MET A 33 -11.21 14.21 4.95
CA MET A 33 -11.40 13.81 3.56
C MET A 33 -12.23 12.53 3.47
N ASP A 34 -12.88 12.34 2.33
CA ASP A 34 -13.59 11.11 1.98
C ASP A 34 -13.09 10.62 0.62
N VAL A 35 -12.95 9.29 0.49
CA VAL A 35 -12.65 8.63 -0.78
C VAL A 35 -13.76 7.63 -1.07
N LYS A 36 -14.37 7.71 -2.25
CA LYS A 36 -15.47 6.86 -2.66
C LYS A 36 -14.98 5.57 -3.30
N ARG A 37 -15.85 4.57 -3.35
CA ARG A 37 -15.58 3.33 -4.09
C ARG A 37 -15.38 3.63 -5.58
N GLY A 38 -14.34 3.00 -6.17
CA GLY A 38 -13.98 3.19 -7.58
C GLY A 38 -13.31 4.52 -7.90
N GLU A 39 -13.04 5.36 -6.89
CA GLU A 39 -12.34 6.64 -7.07
C GLU A 39 -10.82 6.44 -7.10
N VAL A 40 -10.14 7.16 -7.99
CA VAL A 40 -8.68 7.34 -7.96
C VAL A 40 -8.39 8.66 -7.25
N PHE A 41 -7.84 8.57 -6.05
CA PHE A 41 -7.57 9.73 -5.19
C PHE A 41 -6.07 9.97 -5.05
N GLY A 42 -5.62 11.19 -5.34
CA GLY A 42 -4.21 11.61 -5.22
C GLY A 42 -3.95 12.45 -3.97
N LEU A 43 -3.10 11.95 -3.07
CA LEU A 43 -2.61 12.73 -1.93
C LEU A 43 -1.29 13.42 -2.32
N LEU A 44 -1.38 14.71 -2.67
CA LEU A 44 -0.24 15.49 -3.15
C LEU A 44 0.32 16.40 -2.05
N GLY A 45 1.62 16.66 -2.11
CA GLY A 45 2.30 17.58 -1.21
C GLY A 45 3.82 17.36 -1.18
N PRO A 46 4.59 18.32 -0.65
CA PRO A 46 6.04 18.21 -0.55
C PRO A 46 6.48 17.08 0.41
N ASN A 47 7.77 16.76 0.40
CA ASN A 47 8.32 15.83 1.37
C ASN A 47 8.12 16.37 2.80
N GLY A 48 7.72 15.48 3.71
CA GLY A 48 7.39 15.87 5.09
C GLY A 48 5.98 16.42 5.30
N SER A 49 5.13 16.52 4.26
CA SER A 49 3.73 16.99 4.41
C SER A 49 2.78 16.01 5.09
N GLY A 50 3.26 14.83 5.47
CA GLY A 50 2.46 13.83 6.19
C GLY A 50 1.79 12.75 5.31
N LYS A 51 2.08 12.66 4.02
CA LYS A 51 1.52 11.64 3.10
C LYS A 51 1.73 10.21 3.63
N THR A 52 2.98 9.80 3.79
CA THR A 52 3.34 8.47 4.32
C THR A 52 2.82 8.26 5.76
N THR A 53 2.80 9.32 6.58
CA THR A 53 2.21 9.26 7.94
C THR A 53 0.72 8.94 7.85
N THR A 54 -0.01 9.58 6.95
CA THR A 54 -1.44 9.33 6.73
C THR A 54 -1.66 7.90 6.23
N MET A 55 -0.88 7.43 5.25
CA MET A 55 -0.97 6.03 4.78
C MET A 55 -0.70 5.01 5.89
N LYS A 56 0.31 5.24 6.74
CA LYS A 56 0.59 4.36 7.89
C LYS A 56 -0.56 4.35 8.90
N MET A 57 -1.26 5.47 9.08
CA MET A 57 -2.46 5.52 9.92
C MET A 57 -3.62 4.75 9.28
N LEU A 58 -3.84 4.86 7.96
CA LEU A 58 -4.84 4.07 7.22
C LEU A 58 -4.62 2.55 7.39
N LEU A 59 -3.37 2.11 7.39
CA LEU A 59 -3.00 0.70 7.59
C LEU A 59 -3.08 0.24 9.06
N GLY A 60 -3.31 1.15 10.01
CA GLY A 60 -3.26 0.82 11.44
C GLY A 60 -1.85 0.58 11.98
N LEU A 61 -0.82 0.95 11.22
CA LEU A 61 0.59 0.86 11.63
C LEU A 61 0.99 2.03 12.55
N LEU A 62 0.16 3.07 12.59
CA LEU A 62 0.36 4.26 13.38
C LEU A 62 -1.00 4.77 13.88
N PHE A 63 -1.08 5.18 15.14
CA PHE A 63 -2.31 5.72 15.69
C PHE A 63 -2.33 7.25 15.60
N PRO A 64 -3.47 7.89 15.29
CA PRO A 64 -3.64 9.32 15.35
C PRO A 64 -3.51 9.85 16.79
N THR A 65 -3.19 11.13 16.92
CA THR A 65 -3.22 11.82 18.21
C THR A 65 -4.63 12.28 18.55
N SER A 66 -5.41 12.66 17.54
CA SER A 66 -6.83 13.01 17.62
C SER A 66 -7.51 12.86 16.29
N GLY A 67 -8.85 12.89 16.28
CA GLY A 67 -9.69 12.67 15.13
C GLY A 67 -10.03 11.20 14.91
N GLU A 68 -10.85 10.94 13.92
CA GLU A 68 -11.38 9.62 13.62
C GLU A 68 -11.11 9.22 12.18
N MET A 69 -11.05 7.91 11.94
CA MET A 69 -10.79 7.37 10.61
C MET A 69 -11.44 6.01 10.47
N THR A 70 -12.21 5.87 9.40
CA THR A 70 -12.88 4.63 9.00
C THR A 70 -12.40 4.20 7.62
N ILE A 71 -12.05 2.92 7.47
CA ILE A 71 -11.59 2.33 6.21
C ILE A 71 -12.39 1.06 5.94
N LEU A 72 -12.99 0.97 4.75
CA LEU A 72 -13.86 -0.15 4.34
C LEU A 72 -14.94 -0.48 5.40
N GLY A 73 -15.49 0.57 6.02
CA GLY A 73 -16.52 0.47 7.07
C GLY A 73 -16.00 0.06 8.45
N LYS A 74 -14.68 -0.03 8.65
CA LYS A 74 -14.06 -0.42 9.93
C LYS A 74 -13.18 0.68 10.49
N PRO A 75 -13.07 0.83 11.83
CA PRO A 75 -12.10 1.73 12.45
C PRO A 75 -10.67 1.41 11.99
N ALA A 76 -9.81 2.43 11.90
CA ALA A 76 -8.42 2.24 11.49
C ALA A 76 -7.63 1.28 12.40
N SER A 77 -8.01 1.15 13.67
CA SER A 77 -7.43 0.21 14.64
C SER A 77 -7.78 -1.27 14.38
N ASP A 78 -8.85 -1.55 13.63
CA ASP A 78 -9.21 -2.92 13.25
C ASP A 78 -8.32 -3.40 12.11
N VAL A 79 -7.31 -4.19 12.43
CA VAL A 79 -6.34 -4.72 11.44
C VAL A 79 -6.94 -5.73 10.47
N SER A 80 -8.11 -6.31 10.75
CA SER A 80 -8.76 -7.27 9.84
C SER A 80 -9.12 -6.67 8.49
N LYS A 81 -9.30 -5.34 8.42
CA LYS A 81 -9.50 -4.63 7.15
C LYS A 81 -8.33 -4.78 6.17
N ASN A 82 -7.10 -5.01 6.70
CA ASN A 82 -5.89 -5.10 5.88
C ASN A 82 -5.89 -6.32 4.95
N GLU A 83 -6.70 -7.35 5.24
CA GLU A 83 -6.93 -8.47 4.32
C GLU A 83 -7.55 -8.03 2.98
N ARG A 84 -8.19 -6.86 2.95
CA ARG A 84 -8.84 -6.25 1.79
C ARG A 84 -8.09 -5.03 1.24
N ILE A 85 -6.89 -4.76 1.74
CA ILE A 85 -6.05 -3.62 1.34
C ILE A 85 -4.79 -4.14 0.66
N GLY A 86 -4.49 -3.61 -0.53
CA GLY A 86 -3.18 -3.73 -1.16
C GLY A 86 -2.32 -2.52 -0.81
N TYR A 87 -1.07 -2.75 -0.45
CA TYR A 87 -0.15 -1.66 -0.13
C TYR A 87 1.18 -1.79 -0.84
N LEU A 88 1.55 -0.75 -1.56
CA LEU A 88 2.88 -0.58 -2.14
C LEU A 88 3.60 0.55 -1.40
N PRO A 89 4.55 0.27 -0.51
CA PRO A 89 5.36 1.28 0.16
C PRO A 89 6.33 1.97 -0.81
N GLU A 90 6.87 3.12 -0.44
CA GLU A 90 7.92 3.82 -1.20
C GLU A 90 9.12 2.89 -1.46
N GLU A 91 9.59 2.16 -0.44
CA GLU A 91 10.59 1.10 -0.58
C GLU A 91 9.96 -0.26 -0.32
N SER A 92 10.04 -1.16 -1.30
CA SER A 92 9.54 -2.53 -1.19
C SER A 92 10.63 -3.46 -0.66
N TYR A 93 10.51 -3.91 0.58
CA TYR A 93 11.43 -4.86 1.21
C TYR A 93 11.07 -6.30 0.85
N LEU A 94 11.25 -6.66 -0.43
CA LEU A 94 11.02 -8.02 -0.93
C LEU A 94 12.24 -8.91 -0.68
N TYR A 95 12.02 -10.21 -0.52
CA TYR A 95 13.08 -11.20 -0.36
C TYR A 95 13.86 -11.37 -1.66
N ARG A 96 15.06 -10.79 -1.74
CA ARG A 96 15.85 -10.64 -2.96
C ARG A 96 16.35 -11.98 -3.56
N PHE A 97 16.34 -13.05 -2.79
CA PHE A 97 16.71 -14.40 -3.25
C PHE A 97 15.56 -15.19 -3.88
N LEU A 98 14.32 -14.72 -3.73
CA LEU A 98 13.16 -15.29 -4.41
C LEU A 98 13.06 -14.76 -5.86
N ASN A 99 12.40 -15.52 -6.73
CA ASN A 99 11.94 -15.07 -8.04
C ASN A 99 10.50 -14.51 -7.94
N ALA A 100 9.91 -14.10 -9.07
CA ALA A 100 8.57 -13.49 -9.07
C ALA A 100 7.48 -14.49 -8.63
N ASP A 101 7.53 -15.72 -9.12
CA ASP A 101 6.56 -16.76 -8.73
C ASP A 101 6.62 -17.06 -7.24
N GLU A 102 7.82 -17.30 -6.73
CA GLU A 102 8.04 -17.58 -5.30
C GLU A 102 7.61 -16.42 -4.41
N THR A 103 7.84 -15.19 -4.88
CA THR A 103 7.40 -13.99 -4.15
C THR A 103 5.89 -13.94 -4.06
N LEU A 104 5.17 -14.10 -5.18
CA LEU A 104 3.72 -14.04 -5.17
C LEU A 104 3.09 -15.23 -4.44
N ASP A 105 3.66 -16.44 -4.57
CA ASP A 105 3.23 -17.61 -3.79
C ASP A 105 3.40 -17.36 -2.28
N PHE A 106 4.54 -16.80 -1.85
CA PHE A 106 4.78 -16.46 -0.45
C PHE A 106 3.71 -15.51 0.12
N TYR A 107 3.43 -14.40 -0.59
CA TYR A 107 2.42 -13.45 -0.13
C TYR A 107 1.00 -14.02 -0.23
N GLY A 108 0.67 -14.79 -1.25
CA GLY A 108 -0.63 -15.46 -1.36
C GLY A 108 -0.89 -16.45 -0.19
N ARG A 109 0.16 -17.12 0.30
CA ARG A 109 0.06 -17.98 1.51
C ARG A 109 -0.26 -17.18 2.76
N LEU A 110 0.28 -15.97 2.91
CA LEU A 110 -0.05 -15.10 4.05
C LEU A 110 -1.54 -14.73 4.07
N PHE A 111 -2.16 -14.62 2.88
CA PHE A 111 -3.60 -14.40 2.73
C PHE A 111 -4.42 -15.70 2.72
N LYS A 112 -3.81 -16.87 3.04
CA LYS A 112 -4.46 -18.19 3.10
C LYS A 112 -5.15 -18.60 1.80
N MET A 113 -4.68 -18.10 0.65
CA MET A 113 -5.19 -18.47 -0.67
C MET A 113 -4.86 -19.93 -1.00
N SER A 114 -5.74 -20.60 -1.74
CA SER A 114 -5.48 -21.95 -2.25
C SER A 114 -4.30 -21.96 -3.24
N THR A 115 -3.69 -23.13 -3.46
CA THR A 115 -2.57 -23.25 -4.42
C THR A 115 -3.00 -22.90 -5.83
N GLU A 116 -4.19 -23.31 -6.25
CA GLU A 116 -4.75 -23.01 -7.57
C GLU A 116 -4.96 -21.50 -7.75
N GLU A 117 -5.52 -20.86 -6.75
CA GLU A 117 -5.76 -19.41 -6.78
C GLU A 117 -4.46 -18.63 -6.80
N ARG A 118 -3.45 -19.00 -5.98
CA ARG A 118 -2.13 -18.37 -5.99
C ARG A 118 -1.46 -18.46 -7.36
N ASN A 119 -1.47 -19.66 -7.98
CA ASN A 119 -0.87 -19.86 -9.30
C ASN A 119 -1.58 -19.00 -10.37
N ARG A 120 -2.90 -19.05 -10.43
CA ARG A 120 -3.69 -18.24 -11.36
C ARG A 120 -3.41 -16.75 -11.19
N ARG A 121 -3.45 -16.25 -9.95
CA ARG A 121 -3.20 -14.82 -9.66
C ARG A 121 -1.75 -14.43 -9.97
N ALA A 122 -0.77 -15.29 -9.69
CA ALA A 122 0.62 -15.03 -10.04
C ALA A 122 0.80 -14.89 -11.55
N ASP A 123 0.22 -15.78 -12.36
CA ASP A 123 0.27 -15.70 -13.82
C ASP A 123 -0.34 -14.39 -14.32
N GLU A 124 -1.57 -14.06 -13.89
CA GLU A 124 -2.26 -12.82 -14.25
C GLU A 124 -1.44 -11.56 -13.91
N LEU A 125 -0.90 -11.51 -12.69
CA LEU A 125 -0.20 -10.33 -12.19
C LEU A 125 1.19 -10.17 -12.81
N ILE A 126 1.94 -11.26 -13.04
CA ILE A 126 3.25 -11.22 -13.69
C ILE A 126 3.12 -10.74 -15.14
N GLU A 127 2.07 -11.18 -15.85
CA GLU A 127 1.75 -10.67 -17.20
C GLU A 127 1.36 -9.19 -17.14
N MET A 128 0.45 -8.82 -16.24
CA MET A 128 -0.03 -7.44 -16.07
C MET A 128 1.11 -6.44 -15.86
N VAL A 129 2.11 -6.81 -15.05
CA VAL A 129 3.24 -5.92 -14.76
C VAL A 129 4.41 -6.08 -15.75
N GLY A 130 4.25 -6.90 -16.81
CA GLY A 130 5.23 -7.08 -17.89
C GLY A 130 6.53 -7.75 -17.43
N LEU A 131 6.45 -8.71 -16.51
CA LEU A 131 7.61 -9.43 -15.98
C LEU A 131 7.71 -10.90 -16.43
N ALA A 132 6.85 -11.35 -17.37
CA ALA A 132 6.80 -12.74 -17.82
C ALA A 132 8.18 -13.29 -18.25
N LYS A 133 8.95 -12.51 -19.02
CA LYS A 133 10.29 -12.92 -19.49
C LYS A 133 11.35 -13.00 -18.37
N ALA A 134 11.10 -12.35 -17.25
CA ALA A 134 12.05 -12.31 -16.12
C ALA A 134 11.55 -13.12 -14.91
N ARG A 135 10.38 -13.77 -14.99
CA ARG A 135 9.68 -14.37 -13.85
C ARG A 135 10.51 -15.36 -13.04
N ARG A 136 11.44 -16.09 -13.69
CA ARG A 136 12.32 -17.09 -13.06
C ARG A 136 13.64 -16.54 -12.53
N ARG A 137 13.97 -15.28 -12.83
CA ARG A 137 15.19 -14.63 -12.33
C ARG A 137 14.96 -14.21 -10.87
N GLN A 138 16.01 -14.28 -10.04
CA GLN A 138 15.95 -13.81 -8.66
C GLN A 138 15.76 -12.29 -8.62
N LEU A 139 15.03 -11.79 -7.63
CA LEU A 139 14.75 -10.36 -7.46
C LEU A 139 16.03 -9.52 -7.25
N LYS A 140 17.12 -10.12 -6.77
CA LYS A 140 18.42 -9.43 -6.69
C LYS A 140 18.97 -8.97 -8.05
N GLU A 141 18.52 -9.61 -9.14
CA GLU A 141 18.90 -9.32 -10.52
C GLU A 141 17.94 -8.32 -11.20
N TYR A 142 16.89 -7.92 -10.50
CA TYR A 142 15.90 -6.99 -11.01
C TYR A 142 16.42 -5.55 -10.96
N SER A 143 16.14 -4.78 -12.00
CA SER A 143 16.30 -3.33 -11.96
C SER A 143 15.34 -2.72 -10.94
N LYS A 144 15.60 -1.47 -10.53
CA LYS A 144 14.69 -0.74 -9.62
C LYS A 144 13.25 -0.71 -10.14
N GLY A 145 13.06 -0.47 -11.45
CA GLY A 145 11.74 -0.49 -12.09
C GLY A 145 11.10 -1.87 -12.08
N MET A 146 11.87 -2.95 -12.32
CA MET A 146 11.34 -4.33 -12.21
C MET A 146 10.94 -4.67 -10.77
N THR A 147 11.74 -4.26 -9.78
CA THR A 147 11.43 -4.43 -8.35
C THR A 147 10.15 -3.67 -7.98
N ARG A 148 9.96 -2.46 -8.52
CA ARG A 148 8.73 -1.69 -8.30
C ARG A 148 7.51 -2.39 -8.88
N ARG A 149 7.64 -2.94 -10.10
CA ARG A 149 6.56 -3.69 -10.77
C ARG A 149 6.16 -4.97 -10.04
N ILE A 150 7.12 -5.77 -9.56
CA ILE A 150 6.77 -6.95 -8.75
C ILE A 150 6.19 -6.58 -7.38
N GLY A 151 6.61 -5.45 -6.80
CA GLY A 151 5.99 -4.89 -5.60
C GLY A 151 4.53 -4.51 -5.82
N LEU A 152 4.20 -3.94 -6.98
CA LEU A 152 2.81 -3.67 -7.38
C LEU A 152 2.01 -4.97 -7.52
N ALA A 153 2.55 -5.98 -8.19
CA ALA A 153 1.92 -7.30 -8.29
C ALA A 153 1.65 -7.91 -6.91
N GLN A 154 2.63 -7.82 -6.00
CA GLN A 154 2.48 -8.27 -4.61
C GLN A 154 1.35 -7.52 -3.88
N ALA A 155 1.22 -6.21 -4.07
CA ALA A 155 0.15 -5.42 -3.47
C ALA A 155 -1.25 -5.79 -3.98
N LEU A 156 -1.34 -6.45 -5.13
CA LEU A 156 -2.60 -6.86 -5.77
C LEU A 156 -2.94 -8.35 -5.60
N ILE A 157 -2.09 -9.14 -4.94
CA ILE A 157 -2.22 -10.60 -4.90
C ILE A 157 -3.55 -11.07 -4.28
N ASN A 158 -4.00 -10.40 -3.23
CA ASN A 158 -5.22 -10.71 -2.46
C ASN A 158 -6.50 -10.13 -3.07
N ASN A 159 -6.48 -9.64 -4.31
CA ASN A 159 -7.60 -8.97 -4.97
C ASN A 159 -8.25 -7.88 -4.08
N PRO A 160 -7.51 -6.85 -3.69
CA PRO A 160 -7.93 -5.89 -2.67
C PRO A 160 -9.09 -5.00 -3.14
N ASP A 161 -9.94 -4.56 -2.20
CA ASP A 161 -10.97 -3.53 -2.43
C ASP A 161 -10.41 -2.11 -2.42
N LEU A 162 -9.26 -1.90 -1.79
CA LEU A 162 -8.56 -0.63 -1.68
C LEU A 162 -7.07 -0.84 -1.92
N VAL A 163 -6.48 -0.03 -2.80
CA VAL A 163 -5.04 -0.04 -3.06
C VAL A 163 -4.44 1.29 -2.59
N LEU A 164 -3.43 1.20 -1.75
CA LEU A 164 -2.64 2.34 -1.28
C LEU A 164 -1.25 2.27 -1.92
N LEU A 165 -0.87 3.32 -2.65
CA LEU A 165 0.40 3.41 -3.36
C LEU A 165 1.20 4.60 -2.84
N ASP A 166 2.35 4.35 -2.22
CA ASP A 166 3.27 5.40 -1.76
C ASP A 166 4.39 5.59 -2.78
N GLU A 167 4.44 6.78 -3.40
CA GLU A 167 5.39 7.14 -4.45
C GLU A 167 5.46 6.10 -5.60
N PRO A 168 4.33 5.73 -6.26
CA PRO A 168 4.27 4.58 -7.18
C PRO A 168 5.18 4.72 -8.40
N THR A 169 5.51 5.93 -8.81
CA THR A 169 6.36 6.23 -9.97
C THR A 169 7.84 6.39 -9.61
N SER A 170 8.19 6.38 -8.31
CA SER A 170 9.58 6.53 -7.87
C SER A 170 10.44 5.38 -8.42
N GLY A 171 11.44 5.75 -9.24
CA GLY A 171 12.39 4.80 -9.84
C GLY A 171 11.89 4.04 -11.08
N LEU A 172 10.73 4.42 -11.63
CA LEU A 172 10.35 4.02 -12.98
C LEU A 172 11.09 4.90 -14.00
N ASP A 173 11.55 4.26 -15.09
CA ASP A 173 12.10 4.98 -16.23
C ASP A 173 11.01 5.88 -16.86
N PRO A 174 11.32 7.09 -17.37
CA PRO A 174 10.34 7.97 -18.01
C PRO A 174 9.51 7.30 -19.12
N LEU A 175 10.06 6.25 -19.76
CA LEU A 175 9.36 5.43 -20.75
C LEU A 175 8.38 4.40 -20.14
N GLY A 176 8.47 4.10 -18.85
CA GLY A 176 7.58 3.19 -18.11
C GLY A 176 6.38 3.88 -17.46
N THR A 177 6.22 5.19 -17.65
CA THR A 177 5.12 6.00 -17.09
C THR A 177 4.04 6.33 -18.13
N ARG A 178 4.05 5.69 -19.29
CA ARG A 178 2.99 5.82 -20.30
C ARG A 178 1.95 4.73 -20.19
#